data_3ec1ab8635db0040a82773667c0a4656
#
_entry.id   3ec1ab8635db0040a82773667c0a4656
#
_cell.length_a   1.000
_cell.length_b   1.000
_cell.length_c   1.000
_cell.angle_alpha   90.00
_cell.angle_beta   90.00
_cell.angle_gamma   90.00
#
_symmetry.space_group_name_H-M   'P 1'
#
loop_
_entity.id
_entity.type
_entity.pdbx_description
1 polymer ?
#
loop_
_entity_poly.entity_id
_entity_poly.type
_entity_poly.pdbx_seq_one_letter_code
_entity_poly.pdbx_strand_id
1 'polypeptide(L)'
;MLYTPRSVYGLSKLLDEVMLRKYAARHAGLRWVSLRYGNVCGADPAGYVGEAKRKPHTLMTLAMYSLLKHHAKAKGLQQGLHLYGHDYDTPDGTTVRDYVHPTDLAKAHVEALKYLLDGRPSDIFNLGTGKGSSVLEVLRAVEHESGRKVDYAIKERRQGDCAFSVLDISKARDVLGYVPAFNLTDMARTAWRWHAVQHEEFHGYAVSAESQSGS
;
A
#
# COMPACT_ATOMS: atom_id res chain seq x y z
N MET A 1 -23.05 12.21 -0.37
CA MET A 1 -22.32 11.47 -1.39
C MET A 1 -22.78 10.01 -1.37
N LEU A 2 -23.27 9.47 -2.49
CA LEU A 2 -23.69 8.07 -2.59
C LEU A 2 -22.40 7.21 -2.72
N TYR A 3 -22.25 6.25 -1.82
CA TYR A 3 -21.14 5.29 -1.90
C TYR A 3 -21.56 4.14 -2.81
N THR A 4 -20.89 4.00 -3.95
CA THR A 4 -21.15 2.93 -4.92
C THR A 4 -19.94 2.00 -5.03
N PRO A 5 -19.77 1.05 -4.09
CA PRO A 5 -18.65 0.11 -4.15
C PRO A 5 -18.75 -0.76 -5.41
N ARG A 6 -17.64 -0.86 -6.14
CA ARG A 6 -17.55 -1.65 -7.38
C ARG A 6 -17.01 -3.06 -7.17
N SER A 7 -16.65 -3.41 -5.93
CA SER A 7 -16.11 -4.73 -5.58
C SER A 7 -16.70 -5.23 -4.26
N VAL A 8 -16.67 -6.54 -4.06
CA VAL A 8 -17.08 -7.17 -2.79
C VAL A 8 -16.24 -6.66 -1.62
N TYR A 9 -14.95 -6.43 -1.83
CA TYR A 9 -14.07 -5.83 -0.83
C TYR A 9 -14.51 -4.39 -0.48
N GLY A 10 -14.77 -3.55 -1.47
CA GLY A 10 -15.29 -2.19 -1.23
C GLY A 10 -16.62 -2.19 -0.49
N LEU A 11 -17.51 -3.14 -0.82
CA LEU A 11 -18.77 -3.31 -0.11
C LEU A 11 -18.55 -3.72 1.35
N SER A 12 -17.64 -4.66 1.64
CA SER A 12 -17.34 -5.06 3.02
C SER A 12 -16.82 -3.88 3.85
N LYS A 13 -15.96 -3.04 3.28
CA LYS A 13 -15.45 -1.83 3.97
C LYS A 13 -16.54 -0.79 4.23
N LEU A 14 -17.48 -0.63 3.29
CA LEU A 14 -18.64 0.23 3.52
C LEU A 14 -19.53 -0.32 4.64
N LEU A 15 -19.75 -1.62 4.70
CA LEU A 15 -20.51 -2.25 5.77
C LEU A 15 -19.83 -2.07 7.14
N ASP A 16 -18.51 -2.18 7.22
CA ASP A 16 -17.74 -1.90 8.45
C ASP A 16 -18.06 -0.48 8.98
N GLU A 17 -18.07 0.53 8.11
CA GLU A 17 -18.41 1.91 8.49
C GLU A 17 -19.88 2.08 8.92
N VAL A 18 -20.80 1.40 8.23
CA VAL A 18 -22.23 1.41 8.60
C VAL A 18 -22.44 0.77 9.95
N MET A 19 -21.79 -0.36 10.22
CA MET A 19 -21.84 -1.04 11.52
C MET A 19 -21.26 -0.17 12.63
N LEU A 20 -20.12 0.47 12.40
CA LEU A 20 -19.47 1.38 13.35
C LEU A 20 -20.39 2.55 13.73
N ARG A 21 -21.02 3.19 12.73
CA ARG A 21 -22.00 4.27 12.97
C ARG A 21 -23.19 3.79 13.81
N LYS A 22 -23.76 2.63 13.46
CA LYS A 22 -24.90 2.06 14.19
C LYS A 22 -24.55 1.65 15.60
N TYR A 23 -23.34 1.12 15.80
CA TYR A 23 -22.83 0.77 17.14
C TYR A 23 -22.64 2.04 17.98
N ALA A 24 -21.95 3.04 17.44
CA ALA A 24 -21.71 4.30 18.13
C ALA A 24 -23.01 5.04 18.51
N ALA A 25 -24.03 4.97 17.68
CA ALA A 25 -25.35 5.57 17.97
C ALA A 25 -26.05 4.96 19.21
N ARG A 26 -25.65 3.74 19.61
CA ARG A 26 -26.19 3.03 20.79
C ARG A 26 -25.30 3.14 22.02
N HIS A 27 -24.11 3.71 21.90
CA HIS A 27 -23.12 3.81 22.96
C HIS A 27 -22.73 5.28 23.16
N ALA A 28 -23.41 5.94 24.10
CA ALA A 28 -23.13 7.32 24.43
C ALA A 28 -21.65 7.52 24.79
N GLY A 29 -21.03 8.52 24.19
CA GLY A 29 -19.61 8.84 24.40
C GLY A 29 -18.62 8.13 23.49
N LEU A 30 -19.03 7.12 22.71
CA LEU A 30 -18.15 6.52 21.72
C LEU A 30 -17.96 7.46 20.53
N ARG A 31 -16.72 7.88 20.33
CA ARG A 31 -16.27 8.65 19.15
C ARG A 31 -15.29 7.82 18.34
N TRP A 32 -15.31 7.98 17.04
CA TRP A 32 -14.50 7.20 16.12
C TRP A 32 -14.05 8.02 14.91
N VAL A 33 -12.93 7.62 14.33
CA VAL A 33 -12.48 8.08 13.02
C VAL A 33 -12.28 6.87 12.13
N SER A 34 -12.82 6.92 10.91
CA SER A 34 -12.52 5.96 9.84
C SER A 34 -11.51 6.58 8.89
N LEU A 35 -10.36 5.91 8.72
CA LEU A 35 -9.31 6.33 7.81
C LEU A 35 -9.35 5.43 6.56
N ARG A 36 -9.73 6.01 5.43
CA ARG A 36 -9.72 5.35 4.12
C ARG A 36 -8.42 5.72 3.41
N TYR A 37 -7.59 4.75 3.11
CA TYR A 37 -6.31 5.04 2.48
C TYR A 37 -6.06 4.24 1.21
N GLY A 38 -5.21 4.79 0.36
CA GLY A 38 -4.78 4.20 -0.90
C GLY A 38 -3.85 2.99 -0.70
N ASN A 39 -3.15 2.63 -1.74
CA ASN A 39 -2.20 1.52 -1.72
C ASN A 39 -0.98 1.88 -0.87
N VAL A 40 -0.81 1.19 0.26
CA VAL A 40 0.35 1.44 1.12
C VAL A 40 1.60 0.84 0.50
N CYS A 41 2.65 1.63 0.34
CA CYS A 41 3.95 1.18 -0.13
C CYS A 41 5.10 2.04 0.41
N GLY A 42 6.28 1.45 0.48
CA GLY A 42 7.44 2.02 1.16
C GLY A 42 7.77 1.26 2.43
N ALA A 43 8.79 1.72 3.12
CA ALA A 43 9.24 1.20 4.41
C ALA A 43 9.72 2.36 5.29
N ASP A 44 9.93 2.10 6.57
CA ASP A 44 10.51 3.09 7.46
C ASP A 44 11.85 3.63 6.91
N PRO A 45 12.03 4.95 6.77
CA PRO A 45 13.27 5.54 6.27
C PRO A 45 14.52 5.17 7.08
N ALA A 46 14.36 4.88 8.38
CA ALA A 46 15.44 4.43 9.25
C ALA A 46 15.71 2.91 9.13
N GLY A 47 14.85 2.17 8.42
CA GLY A 47 15.05 0.75 8.15
C GLY A 47 14.58 -0.19 9.27
N TYR A 48 13.83 0.29 10.28
CA TYR A 48 13.36 -0.56 11.38
C TYR A 48 12.13 -1.40 11.03
N VAL A 49 11.29 -0.90 10.11
CA VAL A 49 9.99 -1.54 9.78
C VAL A 49 9.72 -1.48 8.29
N GLY A 50 9.26 -2.59 7.72
CA GLY A 50 8.83 -2.68 6.32
C GLY A 50 7.93 -3.88 6.06
N GLU A 51 7.52 -4.08 4.81
CA GLU A 51 6.68 -5.22 4.44
C GLU A 51 7.46 -6.53 4.46
N ALA A 52 7.04 -7.49 5.31
CA ALA A 52 7.69 -8.80 5.50
C ALA A 52 6.73 -9.99 5.25
N LYS A 53 5.77 -9.84 4.34
CA LYS A 53 4.78 -10.89 4.05
C LYS A 53 5.42 -12.12 3.41
N ARG A 54 5.05 -13.31 3.90
CA ARG A 54 5.47 -14.59 3.29
C ARG A 54 4.99 -14.74 1.85
N LYS A 55 3.76 -14.26 1.54
CA LYS A 55 3.18 -14.25 0.18
C LYS A 55 2.85 -12.80 -0.18
N PRO A 56 3.78 -12.08 -0.81
CA PRO A 56 3.53 -10.71 -1.23
C PRO A 56 2.46 -10.69 -2.32
N HIS A 57 1.64 -9.62 -2.32
CA HIS A 57 0.59 -9.43 -3.32
C HIS A 57 0.49 -7.96 -3.75
N THR A 58 1.26 -7.07 -3.14
CA THR A 58 1.32 -5.66 -3.51
C THR A 58 2.25 -5.47 -4.69
N LEU A 59 1.91 -4.57 -5.61
CA LEU A 59 2.65 -4.36 -6.85
C LEU A 59 4.13 -4.04 -6.59
N MET A 60 4.41 -3.07 -5.72
CA MET A 60 5.77 -2.62 -5.45
C MET A 60 6.62 -3.76 -4.85
N THR A 61 6.09 -4.51 -3.89
CA THR A 61 6.82 -5.64 -3.28
C THR A 61 7.03 -6.78 -4.28
N LEU A 62 6.05 -7.06 -5.14
CA LEU A 62 6.22 -8.06 -6.21
C LEU A 62 7.32 -7.64 -7.20
N ALA A 63 7.37 -6.35 -7.57
CA ALA A 63 8.44 -5.81 -8.42
C ALA A 63 9.81 -5.92 -7.74
N MET A 64 9.92 -5.57 -6.44
CA MET A 64 11.17 -5.73 -5.68
C MET A 64 11.63 -7.19 -5.65
N TYR A 65 10.73 -8.13 -5.37
CA TYR A 65 11.08 -9.56 -5.33
C TYR A 65 11.43 -10.14 -6.70
N SER A 66 10.86 -9.65 -7.80
CA SER A 66 11.27 -10.08 -9.14
C SER A 66 12.73 -9.74 -9.45
N LEU A 67 13.24 -8.65 -8.86
CA LEU A 67 14.63 -8.22 -8.98
C LEU A 67 15.59 -9.00 -8.04
N LEU A 68 15.07 -9.49 -6.92
CA LEU A 68 15.82 -10.29 -5.94
C LEU A 68 15.62 -11.79 -6.23
N LYS A 69 16.27 -12.29 -7.30
CA LYS A 69 16.07 -13.62 -7.92
C LYS A 69 15.99 -14.80 -6.93
N HIS A 70 16.73 -14.78 -5.84
CA HIS A 70 16.68 -15.84 -4.82
C HIS A 70 15.36 -15.83 -4.03
N HIS A 71 14.78 -14.66 -3.77
CA HIS A 71 13.49 -14.53 -3.10
C HIS A 71 12.31 -14.94 -3.98
N ALA A 72 12.39 -14.68 -5.28
CA ALA A 72 11.35 -15.08 -6.23
C ALA A 72 11.14 -16.59 -6.24
N LYS A 73 12.25 -17.37 -6.21
CA LYS A 73 12.22 -18.84 -6.21
C LYS A 73 11.73 -19.41 -4.87
N ALA A 74 12.18 -18.86 -3.76
CA ALA A 74 11.82 -19.31 -2.41
C ALA A 74 10.35 -19.00 -2.04
N LYS A 75 9.75 -17.95 -2.66
CA LYS A 75 8.36 -17.53 -2.40
C LYS A 75 7.35 -17.93 -3.49
N GLY A 76 7.75 -18.84 -4.39
CA GLY A 76 6.85 -19.38 -5.42
C GLY A 76 6.49 -18.39 -6.53
N LEU A 77 7.24 -17.29 -6.69
CA LEU A 77 7.11 -16.33 -7.79
C LEU A 77 7.78 -16.88 -9.08
N GLN A 78 7.54 -18.14 -9.39
CA GLN A 78 8.12 -18.81 -10.57
C GLN A 78 7.61 -18.24 -11.90
N GLN A 79 6.52 -17.46 -11.88
CA GLN A 79 5.88 -16.95 -13.09
C GLN A 79 6.19 -15.48 -13.42
N GLY A 80 7.07 -14.82 -12.67
CA GLY A 80 7.39 -13.41 -12.87
C GLY A 80 6.27 -12.46 -12.43
N LEU A 81 6.46 -11.16 -12.68
CA LEU A 81 5.47 -10.13 -12.40
C LEU A 81 4.42 -10.09 -13.53
N HIS A 82 3.15 -10.05 -13.17
CA HIS A 82 2.05 -9.90 -14.13
C HIS A 82 1.41 -8.52 -14.04
N LEU A 83 1.29 -7.87 -15.18
CA LEU A 83 0.55 -6.63 -15.39
C LEU A 83 -0.85 -6.98 -15.93
N TYR A 84 -1.89 -6.57 -15.23
CA TYR A 84 -3.27 -6.89 -15.60
C TYR A 84 -3.94 -5.74 -16.33
N GLY A 85 -4.07 -5.89 -17.67
CA GLY A 85 -4.58 -4.88 -18.58
C GLY A 85 -3.54 -3.82 -18.96
N HIS A 86 -3.53 -3.43 -20.21
CA HIS A 86 -2.67 -2.40 -20.80
C HIS A 86 -3.44 -1.51 -21.76
N ASP A 87 -4.75 -1.59 -21.72
CA ASP A 87 -5.71 -0.97 -22.62
C ASP A 87 -6.75 -0.13 -21.87
N TYR A 88 -6.46 0.26 -20.61
CA TYR A 88 -7.29 1.21 -19.88
C TYR A 88 -7.21 2.61 -20.48
N ASP A 89 -8.29 3.37 -20.34
CA ASP A 89 -8.32 4.78 -20.69
C ASP A 89 -7.50 5.60 -19.67
N THR A 90 -6.18 5.51 -19.80
CA THR A 90 -5.16 6.15 -18.97
C THR A 90 -3.96 6.50 -19.84
N PRO A 91 -3.05 7.41 -19.42
CA PRO A 91 -1.94 7.86 -20.26
C PRO A 91 -1.01 6.77 -20.80
N ASP A 92 -0.87 5.65 -20.06
CA ASP A 92 0.01 4.54 -20.45
C ASP A 92 -0.72 3.19 -20.58
N GLY A 93 -2.05 3.23 -20.57
CA GLY A 93 -2.91 2.05 -20.71
C GLY A 93 -3.01 1.19 -19.45
N THR A 94 -2.28 1.51 -18.38
CA THR A 94 -2.36 0.76 -17.12
C THR A 94 -3.20 1.46 -16.06
N THR A 95 -3.66 0.73 -15.03
CA THR A 95 -4.52 1.33 -13.99
C THR A 95 -3.76 2.35 -13.15
N VAL A 96 -4.43 3.43 -12.78
CA VAL A 96 -3.91 4.50 -11.90
C VAL A 96 -4.46 4.33 -10.50
N ARG A 97 -3.59 4.36 -9.50
CA ARG A 97 -3.93 4.23 -8.08
C ARG A 97 -3.26 5.32 -7.27
N ASP A 98 -3.86 5.67 -6.14
CA ASP A 98 -3.23 6.52 -5.13
C ASP A 98 -2.38 5.64 -4.21
N TYR A 99 -1.12 6.03 -4.03
CA TYR A 99 -0.17 5.36 -3.15
C TYR A 99 0.12 6.23 -1.94
N VAL A 100 0.41 5.60 -0.80
CA VAL A 100 0.69 6.31 0.44
C VAL A 100 1.83 5.63 1.19
N HIS A 101 2.74 6.44 1.72
CA HIS A 101 3.86 5.94 2.52
C HIS A 101 3.40 5.55 3.94
N PRO A 102 3.87 4.42 4.51
CA PRO A 102 3.48 3.98 5.85
C PRO A 102 3.78 5.01 6.94
N THR A 103 4.86 5.79 6.83
CA THR A 103 5.19 6.86 7.78
C THR A 103 4.16 8.00 7.75
N ASP A 104 3.68 8.40 6.56
CA ASP A 104 2.63 9.42 6.44
C ASP A 104 1.32 8.90 7.03
N LEU A 105 1.04 7.62 6.80
CA LEU A 105 -0.13 6.97 7.37
C LEU A 105 -0.08 6.92 8.91
N ALA A 106 1.08 6.54 9.46
CA ALA A 106 1.29 6.51 10.90
C ALA A 106 1.08 7.90 11.55
N LYS A 107 1.64 8.95 10.95
CA LYS A 107 1.40 10.34 11.39
C LYS A 107 -0.08 10.69 11.35
N ALA A 108 -0.79 10.35 10.27
CA ALA A 108 -2.21 10.62 10.14
C ALA A 108 -3.05 9.91 11.22
N HIS A 109 -2.66 8.68 11.64
CA HIS A 109 -3.32 7.99 12.76
C HIS A 109 -3.13 8.75 14.08
N VAL A 110 -1.93 9.30 14.33
CA VAL A 110 -1.68 10.12 15.51
C VAL A 110 -2.53 11.39 15.49
N GLU A 111 -2.62 12.09 14.36
CA GLU A 111 -3.46 13.28 14.23
C GLU A 111 -4.96 12.96 14.37
N ALA A 112 -5.42 11.82 13.85
CA ALA A 112 -6.79 11.35 14.05
C ALA A 112 -7.09 11.03 15.53
N LEU A 113 -6.12 10.47 16.26
CA LEU A 113 -6.26 10.26 17.70
C LEU A 113 -6.34 11.59 18.46
N LYS A 114 -5.47 12.56 18.17
CA LYS A 114 -5.54 13.91 18.77
C LYS A 114 -6.88 14.56 18.49
N TYR A 115 -7.38 14.48 17.23
CA TYR A 115 -8.69 14.97 16.83
C TYR A 115 -9.81 14.44 17.75
N LEU A 116 -9.79 13.15 18.09
CA LEU A 116 -10.76 12.54 19.00
C LEU A 116 -10.55 12.97 20.45
N LEU A 117 -9.30 13.08 20.91
CA LEU A 117 -8.99 13.55 22.28
C LEU A 117 -9.42 14.99 22.50
N ASP A 118 -9.36 15.85 21.49
CA ASP A 118 -9.85 17.23 21.50
C ASP A 118 -11.38 17.32 21.55
N GLY A 119 -12.08 16.20 21.66
CA GLY A 119 -13.54 16.18 21.79
C GLY A 119 -14.30 16.31 20.48
N ARG A 120 -13.64 16.28 19.34
CA ARG A 120 -14.26 16.45 18.02
C ARG A 120 -15.19 15.27 17.66
N PRO A 121 -16.19 15.48 16.80
CA PRO A 121 -17.17 14.45 16.44
C PRO A 121 -16.55 13.32 15.60
N SER A 122 -17.21 12.17 15.61
CA SER A 122 -16.82 11.03 14.76
C SER A 122 -16.86 11.42 13.28
N ASP A 123 -15.85 10.99 12.52
CA ASP A 123 -15.69 11.41 11.13
C ASP A 123 -14.95 10.37 10.27
N ILE A 124 -14.88 10.63 8.95
CA ILE A 124 -14.20 9.82 7.95
C ILE A 124 -13.22 10.70 7.17
N PHE A 125 -11.98 10.23 7.01
CA PHE A 125 -10.94 10.91 6.26
C PHE A 125 -10.32 9.99 5.22
N ASN A 126 -10.08 10.52 4.02
CA ASN A 126 -9.29 9.85 3.00
C ASN A 126 -7.81 10.24 3.16
N LEU A 127 -6.92 9.26 3.07
CA LEU A 127 -5.48 9.41 3.21
C LEU A 127 -4.77 8.79 1.99
N GLY A 128 -4.05 9.61 1.27
CA GLY A 128 -3.28 9.27 0.08
C GLY A 128 -2.32 10.40 -0.23
N THR A 129 -1.80 10.44 -1.43
CA THR A 129 -1.07 11.61 -1.92
C THR A 129 -2.01 12.61 -2.62
N GLY A 130 -3.23 12.19 -2.97
CA GLY A 130 -4.13 12.94 -3.83
C GLY A 130 -3.65 12.99 -5.29
N LYS A 131 -2.57 12.25 -5.59
CA LYS A 131 -1.99 12.10 -6.94
C LYS A 131 -1.98 10.62 -7.29
N GLY A 132 -2.57 10.30 -8.45
CA GLY A 132 -2.51 8.94 -8.95
C GLY A 132 -1.16 8.62 -9.57
N SER A 133 -0.74 7.37 -9.46
CA SER A 133 0.37 6.83 -10.23
C SER A 133 -0.06 5.55 -10.94
N SER A 134 0.37 5.39 -12.18
CA SER A 134 0.08 4.22 -12.98
C SER A 134 0.93 3.02 -12.55
N VAL A 135 0.54 1.82 -12.97
CA VAL A 135 1.35 0.63 -12.71
C VAL A 135 2.74 0.76 -13.32
N LEU A 136 2.85 1.26 -14.56
CA LEU A 136 4.15 1.45 -15.21
C LEU A 136 4.99 2.53 -14.54
N GLU A 137 4.38 3.60 -13.99
CA GLU A 137 5.11 4.60 -13.20
C GLU A 137 5.70 3.99 -11.92
N VAL A 138 4.96 3.10 -11.24
CA VAL A 138 5.49 2.36 -10.09
C VAL A 138 6.68 1.50 -10.47
N LEU A 139 6.60 0.76 -11.58
CA LEU A 139 7.71 -0.06 -12.06
C LEU A 139 8.94 0.79 -12.42
N ARG A 140 8.74 1.92 -13.10
CA ARG A 140 9.84 2.86 -13.41
C ARG A 140 10.50 3.42 -12.15
N ALA A 141 9.73 3.72 -11.11
CA ALA A 141 10.28 4.17 -9.83
C ALA A 141 11.14 3.07 -9.16
N VAL A 142 10.68 1.81 -9.21
CA VAL A 142 11.45 0.65 -8.72
C VAL A 142 12.72 0.44 -9.55
N GLU A 143 12.65 0.53 -10.87
CA GLU A 143 13.81 0.43 -11.76
C GLU A 143 14.85 1.52 -11.48
N HIS A 144 14.37 2.75 -11.29
CA HIS A 144 15.25 3.88 -10.96
C HIS A 144 16.02 3.65 -9.65
N GLU A 145 15.33 3.27 -8.59
CA GLU A 145 15.94 3.10 -7.26
C GLU A 145 16.81 1.83 -7.16
N SER A 146 16.48 0.77 -7.89
CA SER A 146 17.23 -0.48 -7.89
C SER A 146 18.40 -0.51 -8.88
N GLY A 147 18.38 0.36 -9.89
CA GLY A 147 19.30 0.30 -11.05
C GLY A 147 19.10 -0.93 -11.94
N ARG A 148 17.96 -1.64 -11.81
CA ARG A 148 17.66 -2.90 -12.52
C ARG A 148 16.33 -2.80 -13.26
N LYS A 149 16.22 -3.55 -14.37
CA LYS A 149 14.96 -3.66 -15.13
C LYS A 149 14.03 -4.70 -14.52
N VAL A 150 12.76 -4.35 -14.44
CA VAL A 150 11.68 -5.23 -13.95
C VAL A 150 11.05 -5.94 -15.16
N ASP A 151 11.23 -7.25 -15.23
CA ASP A 151 10.57 -8.07 -16.23
C ASP A 151 9.13 -8.37 -15.81
N TYR A 152 8.18 -8.14 -16.72
CA TYR A 152 6.77 -8.43 -16.50
C TYR A 152 6.10 -9.00 -17.76
N ALA A 153 5.04 -9.77 -17.55
CA ALA A 153 4.16 -10.23 -18.60
C ALA A 153 2.79 -9.55 -18.52
N ILE A 154 2.24 -9.15 -19.66
CA ILE A 154 0.90 -8.56 -19.74
C ILE A 154 -0.13 -9.69 -19.70
N LYS A 155 -1.18 -9.51 -18.88
CA LYS A 155 -2.35 -10.39 -18.77
C LYS A 155 -3.61 -9.58 -19.03
N GLU A 156 -4.71 -10.29 -19.26
CA GLU A 156 -6.02 -9.68 -19.38
C GLU A 156 -6.41 -8.87 -18.14
N ARG A 157 -7.34 -7.92 -18.29
CA ARG A 157 -7.86 -7.12 -17.18
C ARG A 157 -8.44 -8.02 -16.08
N ARG A 158 -8.22 -7.63 -14.83
CA ARG A 158 -8.96 -8.24 -13.72
C ARG A 158 -10.41 -7.74 -13.72
N GLN A 159 -11.34 -8.62 -13.48
CA GLN A 159 -12.74 -8.26 -13.38
C GLN A 159 -12.96 -7.29 -12.21
N GLY A 160 -13.64 -6.18 -12.47
CA GLY A 160 -13.94 -5.16 -11.47
C GLY A 160 -12.84 -4.12 -11.24
N ASP A 161 -11.68 -4.21 -11.91
CA ASP A 161 -10.69 -3.15 -11.86
C ASP A 161 -11.16 -1.90 -12.62
N CYS A 162 -10.96 -0.72 -12.03
CA CYS A 162 -11.25 0.56 -12.64
C CYS A 162 -9.96 1.23 -13.15
N ALA A 163 -10.06 2.05 -14.20
CA ALA A 163 -8.93 2.79 -14.75
C ALA A 163 -8.26 3.70 -13.71
N PHE A 164 -9.08 4.46 -12.96
CA PHE A 164 -8.60 5.42 -11.95
C PHE A 164 -9.20 5.14 -10.57
N SER A 165 -8.36 5.19 -9.54
CA SER A 165 -8.75 5.21 -8.13
C SER A 165 -7.80 6.10 -7.35
N VAL A 166 -8.14 7.39 -7.26
CA VAL A 166 -7.36 8.45 -6.58
C VAL A 166 -8.26 9.09 -5.52
N LEU A 167 -7.68 9.40 -4.38
CA LEU A 167 -8.40 9.90 -3.22
C LEU A 167 -8.40 11.44 -3.19
N ASP A 168 -9.53 12.03 -2.91
CA ASP A 168 -9.58 13.43 -2.47
C ASP A 168 -9.21 13.51 -0.99
N ILE A 169 -8.05 14.09 -0.70
CA ILE A 169 -7.48 14.24 0.63
C ILE A 169 -7.71 15.63 1.23
N SER A 170 -8.46 16.51 0.55
CA SER A 170 -8.67 17.91 0.97
C SER A 170 -9.19 18.00 2.39
N LYS A 171 -10.19 17.18 2.74
CA LYS A 171 -10.74 17.14 4.09
C LYS A 171 -9.72 16.72 5.16
N ALA A 172 -8.88 15.72 4.88
CA ALA A 172 -7.84 15.30 5.82
C ALA A 172 -6.79 16.39 6.01
N ARG A 173 -6.43 17.08 4.93
CA ARG A 173 -5.53 18.25 4.99
C ARG A 173 -6.12 19.37 5.83
N ASP A 174 -7.36 19.77 5.58
CA ASP A 174 -7.98 20.95 6.18
C ASP A 174 -8.37 20.71 7.65
N VAL A 175 -8.68 19.48 8.05
CA VAL A 175 -9.19 19.14 9.38
C VAL A 175 -8.14 18.49 10.28
N LEU A 176 -7.30 17.59 9.73
CA LEU A 176 -6.24 16.88 10.48
C LEU A 176 -4.85 17.48 10.26
N GLY A 177 -4.69 18.47 9.37
CA GLY A 177 -3.37 18.96 8.97
C GLY A 177 -2.54 17.93 8.19
N TYR A 178 -3.19 16.92 7.61
CA TYR A 178 -2.52 15.86 6.88
C TYR A 178 -1.88 16.36 5.59
N VAL A 179 -0.55 16.30 5.53
CA VAL A 179 0.23 16.60 4.33
C VAL A 179 1.16 15.44 4.07
N PRO A 180 0.97 14.67 2.97
CA PRO A 180 1.87 13.59 2.62
C PRO A 180 3.26 14.12 2.28
N ALA A 181 4.29 13.60 2.94
CA ALA A 181 5.67 14.04 2.78
C ALA A 181 6.46 13.20 1.76
N PHE A 182 6.01 11.96 1.50
CA PHE A 182 6.71 11.02 0.62
C PHE A 182 6.01 10.92 -0.73
N ASN A 183 6.79 11.08 -1.80
CA ASN A 183 6.35 10.83 -3.18
C ASN A 183 6.62 9.37 -3.61
N LEU A 184 6.26 9.01 -4.85
CA LEU A 184 6.42 7.65 -5.38
C LEU A 184 7.89 7.19 -5.39
N THR A 185 8.83 8.07 -5.73
CA THR A 185 10.27 7.78 -5.74
C THR A 185 10.77 7.49 -4.31
N ASP A 186 10.32 8.27 -3.33
CA ASP A 186 10.66 8.03 -1.93
C ASP A 186 10.11 6.69 -1.43
N MET A 187 8.88 6.34 -1.82
CA MET A 187 8.27 5.05 -1.51
C MET A 187 9.08 3.90 -2.11
N ALA A 188 9.47 4.01 -3.38
CA ALA A 188 10.31 3.00 -4.04
C ALA A 188 11.69 2.88 -3.38
N ARG A 189 12.33 4.01 -3.06
CA ARG A 189 13.65 4.05 -2.40
C ARG A 189 13.64 3.38 -1.04
N THR A 190 12.68 3.73 -0.17
CA THR A 190 12.58 3.13 1.16
C THR A 190 12.24 1.65 1.10
N ALA A 191 11.33 1.23 0.19
CA ALA A 191 11.01 -0.16 -0.03
C ALA A 191 12.22 -0.96 -0.56
N TRP A 192 12.97 -0.40 -1.53
CA TRP A 192 14.15 -1.07 -2.06
C TRP A 192 15.22 -1.29 -0.98
N ARG A 193 15.53 -0.24 -0.20
CA ARG A 193 16.50 -0.36 0.91
C ARG A 193 16.07 -1.44 1.90
N TRP A 194 14.81 -1.48 2.29
CA TRP A 194 14.28 -2.50 3.20
C TRP A 194 14.46 -3.91 2.64
N HIS A 195 14.01 -4.14 1.42
CA HIS A 195 14.07 -5.47 0.82
C HIS A 195 15.50 -5.91 0.49
N ALA A 196 16.40 -5.00 0.09
CA ALA A 196 17.78 -5.31 -0.19
C ALA A 196 18.56 -5.72 1.08
N VAL A 197 18.39 -5.00 2.19
CA VAL A 197 19.05 -5.31 3.48
C VAL A 197 18.50 -6.59 4.09
N GLN A 198 17.16 -6.75 4.14
CA GLN A 198 16.54 -7.96 4.66
C GLN A 198 16.94 -9.23 3.86
N HIS A 199 17.30 -9.05 2.60
CA HIS A 199 17.81 -10.15 1.78
C HIS A 199 19.14 -10.67 2.29
N GLU A 200 20.03 -9.83 2.78
CA GLU A 200 21.34 -10.23 3.31
C GLU A 200 21.22 -10.87 4.70
N GLU A 201 20.39 -10.35 5.57
CA GLU A 201 20.23 -10.84 6.94
C GLU A 201 19.45 -12.16 7.03
N PHE A 202 18.37 -12.35 6.24
CA PHE A 202 17.57 -13.59 6.28
C PHE A 202 18.30 -14.80 5.70
N HIS A 203 19.27 -14.64 4.83
CA HIS A 203 20.12 -15.75 4.39
C HIS A 203 21.03 -16.27 5.52
N GLY A 204 21.46 -15.42 6.44
CA GLY A 204 22.22 -15.83 7.62
C GLY A 204 21.39 -16.72 8.58
N TYR A 205 20.10 -16.40 8.78
CA TYR A 205 19.22 -17.15 9.69
C TYR A 205 18.69 -18.47 9.10
N ALA A 206 18.41 -18.54 7.81
CA ALA A 206 17.92 -19.76 7.17
C ALA A 206 18.98 -20.87 7.14
N VAL A 207 20.24 -20.51 6.92
CA VAL A 207 21.38 -21.47 6.91
C VAL A 207 21.67 -21.99 8.33
N SER A 208 21.48 -21.18 9.37
CA SER A 208 21.68 -21.62 10.75
C SER A 208 20.55 -22.51 11.29
N ALA A 209 19.32 -22.38 10.79
CA ALA A 209 18.18 -23.21 11.23
C ALA A 209 18.19 -24.61 10.60
N GLU A 210 18.68 -24.77 9.36
CA GLU A 210 18.83 -26.07 8.69
C GLU A 210 20.01 -26.89 9.24
N SER A 211 21.04 -26.23 9.78
CA SER A 211 22.18 -26.92 10.38
C SER A 211 21.90 -27.47 11.80
N GLN A 212 20.80 -27.05 12.46
CA GLN A 212 20.42 -27.53 13.80
C GLN A 212 19.33 -28.61 13.78
N SER A 213 18.72 -28.91 12.64
CA SER A 213 17.71 -29.98 12.51
C SER A 213 18.25 -31.31 11.99
N GLY A 214 19.58 -31.46 11.88
CA GLY A 214 20.29 -32.64 11.36
C GLY A 214 21.20 -33.32 12.37
N SER A 215 20.81 -33.34 13.66
CA SER A 215 21.52 -34.14 14.67
C SER A 215 20.56 -34.95 15.53
#